data_e26246ea320991d873f608412654fb34
#
_entry.id   e26246ea320991d873f608412654fb34
#
_cell.length_a   1.000
_cell.length_b   1.000
_cell.length_c   1.000
_cell.angle_alpha   90.00
_cell.angle_beta   90.00
_cell.angle_gamma   90.00
#
_symmetry.space_group_name_H-M   'P 1'
#
loop_
_entity.id
_entity.type
_entity.pdbx_description
1 polymer ?
#
loop_
_entity_poly.entity_id
_entity_poly.type
_entity_poly.pdbx_seq_one_letter_code
_entity_poly.pdbx_strand_id
1 'polypeptide(L)'
;GGNLDVQIAAARIDQFIGALGTTRSQLFPQIGYGADASRAQASRIGQPPLPPGADATFSLFQASLGASWQLDLFGRVRRQSEAVQAQVFASEQAQRGVVLTLVSNLATSYIALRALDRQLEIARATTANFEKTAHIFDLRYKQGVVSKVEVMQITSQVQQAKAAIPLFEQAIAAQENLISLLLGRNPGPIPRGKTIDQLLAPAIPADLPSTLLERRPDVLQAEQNPVAANANVAAARAPYYPNISLTGLLGTVSTTFSDLFPGPSRAWRAGGSIAGPIFPFGAVRGQDAP
;
A
#
# COMPACT_ATOMS: atom_id res chain seq x y z
N GLY A 1 9.52 -12.78 2.90
CA GLY A 1 8.52 -13.83 2.67
C GLY A 1 7.92 -13.73 1.27
N GLY A 2 7.47 -14.87 0.73
CA GLY A 2 6.90 -14.92 -0.62
C GLY A 2 5.49 -14.37 -0.76
N ASN A 3 4.80 -14.08 0.35
CA ASN A 3 3.42 -13.60 0.33
C ASN A 3 3.32 -12.19 -0.27
N LEU A 4 2.43 -12.00 -1.24
CA LEU A 4 2.28 -10.75 -1.98
C LEU A 4 1.67 -9.63 -1.13
N ASP A 5 0.78 -9.93 -0.20
CA ASP A 5 0.17 -8.91 0.66
C ASP A 5 1.21 -8.25 1.57
N VAL A 6 2.18 -9.05 2.07
CA VAL A 6 3.31 -8.53 2.87
C VAL A 6 4.23 -7.67 2.00
N GLN A 7 4.47 -8.06 0.74
CA GLN A 7 5.27 -7.26 -0.19
C GLN A 7 4.57 -5.94 -0.55
N ILE A 8 3.26 -5.98 -0.79
CA ILE A 8 2.45 -4.76 -1.02
C ILE A 8 2.52 -3.83 0.19
N ALA A 9 2.39 -4.37 1.41
CA ALA A 9 2.50 -3.58 2.63
C ALA A 9 3.90 -2.95 2.79
N ALA A 10 4.96 -3.67 2.45
CA ALA A 10 6.33 -3.12 2.43
C ALA A 10 6.48 -2.00 1.39
N ALA A 11 6.01 -2.21 0.15
CA ALA A 11 6.07 -1.20 -0.89
C ALA A 11 5.28 0.08 -0.54
N ARG A 12 4.21 -0.03 0.25
CA ARG A 12 3.49 1.15 0.77
C ARG A 12 4.33 1.97 1.76
N ILE A 13 5.15 1.34 2.58
CA ILE A 13 6.10 2.06 3.45
C ILE A 13 7.09 2.84 2.58
N ASP A 14 7.68 2.21 1.56
CA ASP A 14 8.60 2.87 0.64
C ASP A 14 7.95 4.05 -0.08
N GLN A 15 6.68 3.93 -0.46
CA GLN A 15 5.88 5.02 -1.03
C GLN A 15 5.78 6.22 -0.09
N PHE A 16 5.47 6.00 1.19
CA PHE A 16 5.39 7.09 2.17
C PHE A 16 6.77 7.67 2.51
N ILE A 17 7.82 6.86 2.54
CA ILE A 17 9.21 7.34 2.68
C ILE A 17 9.57 8.25 1.49
N GLY A 18 9.22 7.87 0.27
CA GLY A 18 9.39 8.69 -0.92
C GLY A 18 8.63 10.02 -0.82
N ALA A 19 7.37 9.98 -0.37
CA ALA A 19 6.56 11.18 -0.15
C ALA A 19 7.18 12.10 0.93
N LEU A 20 7.72 11.52 2.01
CA LEU A 20 8.43 12.27 3.04
C LEU A 20 9.68 12.95 2.47
N GLY A 21 10.46 12.23 1.66
CA GLY A 21 11.63 12.79 0.96
C GLY A 21 11.24 13.98 0.08
N THR A 22 10.17 13.83 -0.72
CA THR A 22 9.63 14.90 -1.58
C THR A 22 9.14 16.10 -0.76
N THR A 23 8.44 15.86 0.36
CA THR A 23 7.99 16.96 1.23
C THR A 23 9.17 17.70 1.86
N ARG A 24 10.15 16.97 2.40
CA ARG A 24 11.36 17.54 3.01
C ARG A 24 12.24 18.28 2.01
N SER A 25 12.25 17.89 0.74
CA SER A 25 13.04 18.58 -0.29
C SER A 25 12.64 20.04 -0.45
N GLN A 26 11.38 20.41 -0.13
CA GLN A 26 10.91 21.78 -0.16
C GLN A 26 11.57 22.69 0.91
N LEU A 27 12.24 22.13 1.91
CA LEU A 27 13.04 22.89 2.88
C LEU A 27 14.35 23.42 2.31
N PHE A 28 14.77 22.93 1.16
CA PHE A 28 16.04 23.25 0.52
C PHE A 28 15.82 24.05 -0.76
N PRO A 29 16.84 24.80 -1.20
CA PRO A 29 16.80 25.49 -2.50
C PRO A 29 16.54 24.51 -3.65
N GLN A 30 15.61 24.86 -4.54
CA GLN A 30 15.33 24.12 -5.76
C GLN A 30 16.14 24.74 -6.89
N ILE A 31 16.98 23.96 -7.54
CA ILE A 31 17.85 24.39 -8.64
C ILE A 31 17.36 23.72 -9.91
N GLY A 32 17.10 24.52 -10.94
CA GLY A 32 16.65 24.04 -12.24
C GLY A 32 17.39 24.75 -13.37
N TYR A 33 17.30 24.17 -14.54
CA TYR A 33 17.79 24.79 -15.77
C TYR A 33 16.65 24.96 -16.77
N GLY A 34 16.77 25.97 -17.62
CA GLY A 34 15.84 26.19 -18.72
C GLY A 34 16.55 26.75 -19.93
N ALA A 35 16.10 26.39 -21.11
CA ALA A 35 16.51 27.02 -22.36
C ALA A 35 15.25 27.30 -23.17
N ASP A 36 15.20 28.49 -23.75
CA ASP A 36 14.10 28.93 -24.59
C ASP A 36 14.65 29.58 -25.87
N ALA A 37 13.98 29.29 -26.97
CA ALA A 37 14.23 29.95 -28.26
C ALA A 37 12.89 30.37 -28.84
N SER A 38 12.69 31.69 -28.97
CA SER A 38 11.46 32.26 -29.49
C SER A 38 11.71 33.23 -30.59
N ARG A 39 10.76 33.37 -31.50
CA ARG A 39 10.72 34.41 -32.51
C ARG A 39 9.36 35.09 -32.45
N ALA A 40 9.36 36.36 -32.20
CA ALA A 40 8.14 37.14 -32.00
C ALA A 40 8.11 38.35 -32.92
N GLN A 41 6.91 38.75 -33.31
CA GLN A 41 6.67 40.02 -34.00
C GLN A 41 5.86 40.92 -33.06
N ALA A 42 6.44 42.06 -32.68
CA ALA A 42 5.76 43.06 -31.88
C ALA A 42 4.76 43.83 -32.74
N SER A 43 3.65 44.23 -32.13
CA SER A 43 2.67 45.12 -32.80
C SER A 43 3.23 46.48 -32.96
N ARG A 44 3.14 47.06 -34.16
CA ARG A 44 3.55 48.44 -34.42
C ARG A 44 2.59 49.50 -33.81
N ILE A 45 1.39 49.10 -33.49
CA ILE A 45 0.35 49.93 -32.87
C ILE A 45 0.08 49.57 -31.41
N GLY A 46 0.86 48.64 -30.84
CA GLY A 46 0.75 48.20 -29.44
C GLY A 46 1.39 49.17 -28.47
N GLN A 47 1.21 48.90 -27.15
CA GLN A 47 1.90 49.66 -26.10
C GLN A 47 2.94 48.78 -25.40
N PRO A 48 4.21 49.26 -25.25
CA PRO A 48 4.74 50.55 -25.75
C PRO A 48 4.92 50.48 -27.27
N PRO A 49 4.77 51.64 -27.97
CA PRO A 49 5.01 51.73 -29.41
C PRO A 49 6.47 51.46 -29.71
N LEU A 50 6.72 50.75 -30.83
CA LEU A 50 8.09 50.51 -31.30
C LEU A 50 8.74 51.85 -31.73
N PRO A 51 10.01 52.05 -31.40
CA PRO A 51 10.74 53.21 -31.91
C PRO A 51 10.72 53.27 -33.45
N PRO A 52 10.69 54.45 -34.05
CA PRO A 52 10.77 54.59 -35.49
C PRO A 52 12.04 53.93 -36.04
N GLY A 53 11.87 53.02 -37.04
CA GLY A 53 12.97 52.28 -37.66
C GLY A 53 13.37 50.98 -36.97
N ALA A 54 12.74 50.61 -35.86
CA ALA A 54 13.01 49.34 -35.21
C ALA A 54 12.33 48.17 -35.94
N ASP A 55 13.03 47.06 -36.05
CA ASP A 55 12.46 45.80 -36.58
C ASP A 55 11.38 45.27 -35.63
N ALA A 56 10.20 45.06 -36.17
CA ALA A 56 9.10 44.53 -35.42
C ALA A 56 9.28 43.03 -35.07
N THR A 57 10.10 42.32 -35.85
CA THR A 57 10.37 40.92 -35.69
C THR A 57 11.72 40.70 -35.02
N PHE A 58 11.74 40.01 -33.92
CA PHE A 58 12.98 39.68 -33.18
C PHE A 58 12.99 38.24 -32.75
N SER A 59 14.18 37.68 -32.62
CA SER A 59 14.40 36.37 -32.00
C SER A 59 14.96 36.60 -30.61
N LEU A 60 14.65 35.67 -29.69
CA LEU A 60 15.22 35.66 -28.36
C LEU A 60 15.67 34.25 -28.06
N PHE A 61 16.93 34.13 -27.73
CA PHE A 61 17.54 32.85 -27.25
C PHE A 61 17.99 33.09 -25.83
N GLN A 62 17.62 32.19 -24.93
CA GLN A 62 18.10 32.22 -23.56
C GLN A 62 18.40 30.86 -23.04
N ALA A 63 19.43 30.75 -22.19
CA ALA A 63 19.76 29.60 -21.42
C ALA A 63 20.08 30.02 -19.99
N SER A 64 19.47 29.41 -19.00
CA SER A 64 19.58 29.86 -17.62
C SER A 64 19.58 28.72 -16.61
N LEU A 65 20.27 28.95 -15.50
CA LEU A 65 20.15 28.21 -14.26
C LEU A 65 19.36 29.08 -13.27
N GLY A 66 18.28 28.52 -12.76
CA GLY A 66 17.43 29.18 -11.76
C GLY A 66 17.54 28.47 -10.42
N ALA A 67 17.61 29.26 -9.35
CA ALA A 67 17.47 28.78 -7.99
C ALA A 67 16.27 29.47 -7.33
N SER A 68 15.42 28.72 -6.69
CA SER A 68 14.32 29.24 -5.89
C SER A 68 14.29 28.56 -4.53
N TRP A 69 14.08 29.33 -3.48
CA TRP A 69 14.00 28.82 -2.12
C TRP A 69 12.94 29.57 -1.33
N GLN A 70 11.93 28.81 -0.87
CA GLN A 70 10.93 29.33 0.05
C GLN A 70 11.38 29.05 1.48
N LEU A 71 11.63 30.12 2.25
CA LEU A 71 12.06 29.99 3.63
C LEU A 71 10.88 29.55 4.51
N ASP A 72 11.05 28.43 5.19
CA ASP A 72 10.00 27.86 6.07
C ASP A 72 10.07 28.45 7.48
N LEU A 73 9.92 29.79 7.60
CA LEU A 73 10.01 30.49 8.87
C LEU A 73 8.83 30.16 9.79
N PHE A 74 7.65 29.97 9.22
CA PHE A 74 6.40 29.70 9.95
C PHE A 74 6.08 28.20 10.03
N GLY A 75 6.98 27.33 9.57
CA GLY A 75 6.94 25.89 9.80
C GLY A 75 5.95 25.12 8.94
N ARG A 76 5.44 25.70 7.84
CA ARG A 76 4.49 25.02 6.95
C ARG A 76 5.03 23.68 6.45
N VAL A 77 6.21 23.68 5.86
CA VAL A 77 6.82 22.46 5.30
C VAL A 77 7.26 21.51 6.40
N ARG A 78 7.75 22.01 7.54
CA ARG A 78 8.08 21.19 8.71
C ARG A 78 6.86 20.47 9.23
N ARG A 79 5.71 21.13 9.38
CA ARG A 79 4.46 20.51 9.83
C ARG A 79 3.90 19.53 8.81
N GLN A 80 3.98 19.83 7.51
CA GLN A 80 3.66 18.85 6.47
C GLN A 80 4.56 17.62 6.53
N SER A 81 5.85 17.81 6.79
CA SER A 81 6.79 16.69 6.98
C SER A 81 6.45 15.84 8.21
N GLU A 82 6.01 16.45 9.30
CA GLU A 82 5.53 15.74 10.49
C GLU A 82 4.28 14.91 10.17
N ALA A 83 3.34 15.45 9.40
CA ALA A 83 2.14 14.73 8.98
C ALA A 83 2.48 13.49 8.14
N VAL A 84 3.37 13.65 7.15
CA VAL A 84 3.82 12.52 6.31
C VAL A 84 4.66 11.52 7.11
N GLN A 85 5.46 11.99 8.08
CA GLN A 85 6.19 11.11 8.99
C GLN A 85 5.24 10.23 9.82
N ALA A 86 4.15 10.79 10.33
CA ALA A 86 3.11 10.01 11.02
C ALA A 86 2.48 8.95 10.09
N GLN A 87 2.28 9.27 8.80
CA GLN A 87 1.81 8.29 7.83
C GLN A 87 2.81 7.16 7.55
N VAL A 88 4.13 7.43 7.58
CA VAL A 88 5.16 6.39 7.54
C VAL A 88 4.99 5.44 8.73
N PHE A 89 4.91 5.97 9.96
CA PHE A 89 4.70 5.14 11.15
C PHE A 89 3.37 4.37 11.11
N ALA A 90 2.29 4.99 10.63
CA ALA A 90 1.01 4.30 10.42
C ALA A 90 1.16 3.11 9.45
N SER A 91 1.89 3.28 8.36
CA SER A 91 2.09 2.22 7.35
C SER A 91 2.97 1.07 7.88
N GLU A 92 3.94 1.36 8.74
CA GLU A 92 4.75 0.32 9.42
C GLU A 92 3.87 -0.53 10.36
N GLN A 93 2.96 0.10 11.10
CA GLN A 93 2.02 -0.64 11.95
C GLN A 93 1.01 -1.43 11.11
N ALA A 94 0.53 -0.86 9.99
CA ALA A 94 -0.33 -1.58 9.04
C ALA A 94 0.35 -2.84 8.49
N GLN A 95 1.64 -2.79 8.17
CA GLN A 95 2.41 -3.98 7.75
C GLN A 95 2.42 -5.06 8.85
N ARG A 96 2.63 -4.67 10.11
CA ARG A 96 2.56 -5.62 11.24
C ARG A 96 1.18 -6.25 11.37
N GLY A 97 0.12 -5.46 11.14
CA GLY A 97 -1.26 -5.95 11.10
C GLY A 97 -1.49 -6.98 9.99
N VAL A 98 -0.96 -6.73 8.79
CA VAL A 98 -1.00 -7.68 7.66
C VAL A 98 -0.30 -8.98 8.03
N VAL A 99 0.89 -8.92 8.65
CA VAL A 99 1.62 -10.12 9.09
C VAL A 99 0.82 -10.90 10.14
N LEU A 100 0.22 -10.23 11.11
CA LEU A 100 -0.61 -10.86 12.14
C LEU A 100 -1.81 -11.57 11.52
N THR A 101 -2.51 -10.92 10.60
CA THR A 101 -3.65 -11.49 9.88
C THR A 101 -3.23 -12.69 9.04
N LEU A 102 -2.10 -12.59 8.33
CA LEU A 102 -1.56 -13.71 7.54
C LEU A 102 -1.24 -14.92 8.41
N VAL A 103 -0.58 -14.72 9.55
CA VAL A 103 -0.26 -15.82 10.49
C VAL A 103 -1.52 -16.47 11.05
N SER A 104 -2.54 -15.66 11.41
CA SER A 104 -3.82 -16.14 11.90
C SER A 104 -4.56 -16.97 10.85
N ASN A 105 -4.63 -16.47 9.62
CA ASN A 105 -5.27 -17.16 8.49
C ASN A 105 -4.54 -18.46 8.15
N LEU A 106 -3.21 -18.45 8.19
CA LEU A 106 -2.40 -19.65 7.94
C LEU A 106 -2.64 -20.70 9.02
N ALA A 107 -2.66 -20.31 10.30
CA ALA A 107 -2.93 -21.21 11.41
C ALA A 107 -4.34 -21.82 11.31
N THR A 108 -5.35 -21.01 11.06
CA THR A 108 -6.74 -21.47 10.88
C THR A 108 -6.86 -22.43 9.69
N SER A 109 -6.23 -22.07 8.56
CA SER A 109 -6.24 -22.93 7.37
C SER A 109 -5.53 -24.26 7.60
N TYR A 110 -4.44 -24.26 8.37
CA TYR A 110 -3.74 -25.49 8.72
C TYR A 110 -4.57 -26.39 9.65
N ILE A 111 -5.25 -25.82 10.65
CA ILE A 111 -6.15 -26.57 11.52
C ILE A 111 -7.31 -27.15 10.71
N ALA A 112 -7.91 -26.38 9.79
CA ALA A 112 -8.96 -26.87 8.89
C ALA A 112 -8.47 -28.05 8.03
N LEU A 113 -7.24 -27.99 7.52
CA LEU A 113 -6.62 -29.07 6.77
C LEU A 113 -6.51 -30.34 7.63
N ARG A 114 -6.08 -30.22 8.89
CA ARG A 114 -5.99 -31.36 9.81
C ARG A 114 -7.37 -31.99 10.14
N ALA A 115 -8.40 -31.11 10.22
CA ALA A 115 -9.77 -31.60 10.40
C ALA A 115 -10.26 -32.37 9.17
N LEU A 116 -9.97 -31.92 7.96
CA LEU A 116 -10.31 -32.63 6.73
C LEU A 116 -9.57 -33.96 6.61
N ASP A 117 -8.28 -34.02 6.96
CA ASP A 117 -7.52 -35.29 7.02
C ASP A 117 -8.20 -36.27 7.95
N ARG A 118 -8.66 -35.86 9.13
CA ARG A 118 -9.37 -36.71 10.09
C ARG A 118 -10.72 -37.17 9.55
N GLN A 119 -11.46 -36.32 8.88
CA GLN A 119 -12.74 -36.67 8.24
C GLN A 119 -12.53 -37.70 7.12
N LEU A 120 -11.48 -37.56 6.32
CA LEU A 120 -11.13 -38.54 5.30
C LEU A 120 -10.77 -39.92 5.91
N GLU A 121 -10.01 -39.94 7.00
CA GLU A 121 -9.68 -41.14 7.73
C GLU A 121 -10.94 -41.88 8.24
N ILE A 122 -11.88 -41.11 8.85
CA ILE A 122 -13.16 -41.64 9.32
C ILE A 122 -14.00 -42.17 8.15
N ALA A 123 -14.08 -41.44 7.05
CA ALA A 123 -14.83 -41.85 5.86
C ALA A 123 -14.28 -43.16 5.28
N ARG A 124 -12.96 -43.31 5.20
CA ARG A 124 -12.31 -44.56 4.76
C ARG A 124 -12.56 -45.73 5.71
N ALA A 125 -12.45 -45.48 7.03
CA ALA A 125 -12.75 -46.51 8.05
C ALA A 125 -14.22 -46.96 8.02
N THR A 126 -15.14 -45.99 7.87
CA THR A 126 -16.59 -46.24 7.72
C THR A 126 -16.88 -47.08 6.47
N THR A 127 -16.28 -46.71 5.34
CA THR A 127 -16.41 -47.49 4.09
C THR A 127 -15.93 -48.93 4.26
N ALA A 128 -14.75 -49.09 4.85
CA ALA A 128 -14.20 -50.44 5.11
C ALA A 128 -15.10 -51.30 6.03
N ASN A 129 -15.76 -50.64 7.01
CA ASN A 129 -16.71 -51.35 7.89
C ASN A 129 -17.99 -51.72 7.14
N PHE A 130 -18.54 -50.87 6.29
CA PHE A 130 -19.68 -51.24 5.45
C PHE A 130 -19.34 -52.31 4.43
N GLU A 131 -18.15 -52.35 3.86
CA GLU A 131 -17.69 -53.40 2.96
C GLU A 131 -17.61 -54.75 3.66
N LYS A 132 -17.08 -54.81 4.90
CA LYS A 132 -17.07 -56.01 5.71
C LYS A 132 -18.49 -56.49 6.01
N THR A 133 -19.39 -55.58 6.35
CA THR A 133 -20.79 -55.87 6.62
C THR A 133 -21.48 -56.42 5.35
N ALA A 134 -21.28 -55.77 4.20
CA ALA A 134 -21.83 -56.23 2.93
C ALA A 134 -21.35 -57.64 2.56
N HIS A 135 -20.08 -57.95 2.83
CA HIS A 135 -19.53 -59.30 2.64
C HIS A 135 -20.25 -60.36 3.54
N ILE A 136 -20.50 -60.03 4.81
CA ILE A 136 -21.24 -60.91 5.72
C ILE A 136 -22.68 -61.14 5.21
N PHE A 137 -23.37 -60.09 4.75
CA PHE A 137 -24.73 -60.20 4.18
C PHE A 137 -24.76 -61.04 2.91
N ASP A 138 -23.75 -60.91 2.03
CA ASP A 138 -23.62 -61.77 0.83
C ASP A 138 -23.47 -63.26 1.19
N LEU A 139 -22.63 -63.56 2.20
CA LEU A 139 -22.49 -64.93 2.69
C LEU A 139 -23.79 -65.50 3.27
N ARG A 140 -24.55 -64.69 4.08
CA ARG A 140 -25.84 -65.07 4.64
C ARG A 140 -26.90 -65.29 3.56
N TYR A 141 -26.90 -64.46 2.51
CA TYR A 141 -27.79 -64.61 1.37
C TYR A 141 -27.54 -65.94 0.63
N LYS A 142 -26.28 -66.28 0.39
CA LYS A 142 -25.89 -67.57 -0.22
C LYS A 142 -26.34 -68.79 0.59
N GLN A 143 -26.49 -68.59 1.91
CA GLN A 143 -27.01 -69.61 2.81
C GLN A 143 -28.54 -69.56 3.00
N GLY A 144 -29.24 -68.68 2.31
CA GLY A 144 -30.70 -68.52 2.38
C GLY A 144 -31.21 -67.87 3.66
N VAL A 145 -30.35 -67.20 4.46
CA VAL A 145 -30.70 -66.65 5.79
C VAL A 145 -31.26 -65.21 5.67
N VAL A 146 -30.84 -64.44 4.64
CA VAL A 146 -31.29 -63.04 4.42
C VAL A 146 -31.84 -62.86 3.01
N SER A 147 -32.64 -61.85 2.79
CA SER A 147 -33.23 -61.51 1.49
C SER A 147 -32.25 -60.75 0.60
N LYS A 148 -32.46 -60.83 -0.73
CA LYS A 148 -31.70 -60.02 -1.70
C LYS A 148 -31.87 -58.54 -1.46
N VAL A 149 -33.01 -58.06 -0.95
CA VAL A 149 -33.27 -56.66 -0.63
C VAL A 149 -32.31 -56.16 0.41
N GLU A 150 -32.04 -56.96 1.48
CA GLU A 150 -31.10 -56.57 2.54
C GLU A 150 -29.68 -56.48 2.02
N VAL A 151 -29.24 -57.37 1.11
CA VAL A 151 -27.93 -57.26 0.44
C VAL A 151 -27.84 -55.98 -0.41
N MET A 152 -28.92 -55.68 -1.15
CA MET A 152 -28.94 -54.44 -1.96
C MET A 152 -28.92 -53.18 -1.13
N GLN A 153 -29.59 -53.13 0.02
CA GLN A 153 -29.58 -52.00 0.95
C GLN A 153 -28.18 -51.77 1.51
N ILE A 154 -27.49 -52.78 2.00
CA ILE A 154 -26.13 -52.61 2.54
C ILE A 154 -25.15 -52.24 1.43
N THR A 155 -25.31 -52.79 0.21
CA THR A 155 -24.50 -52.40 -0.95
C THR A 155 -24.69 -50.94 -1.31
N SER A 156 -25.94 -50.41 -1.25
CA SER A 156 -26.21 -49.01 -1.46
C SER A 156 -25.49 -48.13 -0.41
N GLN A 157 -25.48 -48.56 0.88
CA GLN A 157 -24.73 -47.83 1.93
C GLN A 157 -23.21 -47.83 1.67
N VAL A 158 -22.65 -48.93 1.17
CA VAL A 158 -21.24 -48.99 0.74
C VAL A 158 -20.96 -47.92 -0.34
N GLN A 159 -21.83 -47.84 -1.37
CA GLN A 159 -21.63 -46.89 -2.46
C GLN A 159 -21.76 -45.44 -1.97
N GLN A 160 -22.70 -45.15 -1.07
CA GLN A 160 -22.86 -43.84 -0.46
C GLN A 160 -21.62 -43.45 0.35
N ALA A 161 -21.08 -44.37 1.18
CA ALA A 161 -19.87 -44.15 1.95
C ALA A 161 -18.65 -43.90 1.04
N LYS A 162 -18.51 -44.64 -0.06
CA LYS A 162 -17.46 -44.48 -1.05
C LYS A 162 -17.55 -43.12 -1.74
N ALA A 163 -18.75 -42.64 -2.05
CA ALA A 163 -18.96 -41.37 -2.73
C ALA A 163 -18.53 -40.17 -1.86
N ALA A 164 -18.46 -40.28 -0.54
CA ALA A 164 -17.96 -39.19 0.34
C ALA A 164 -16.43 -39.06 0.28
N ILE A 165 -15.67 -40.08 -0.03
CA ILE A 165 -14.19 -40.03 -0.02
C ILE A 165 -13.64 -39.02 -1.01
N PRO A 166 -14.02 -39.01 -2.31
CA PRO A 166 -13.51 -38.00 -3.28
C PRO A 166 -13.83 -36.57 -2.89
N LEU A 167 -14.94 -36.33 -2.19
CA LEU A 167 -15.30 -34.95 -1.74
C LEU A 167 -14.30 -34.45 -0.69
N PHE A 168 -13.89 -35.31 0.26
CA PHE A 168 -12.86 -34.92 1.22
C PHE A 168 -11.49 -34.78 0.57
N GLU A 169 -11.13 -35.62 -0.39
CA GLU A 169 -9.88 -35.52 -1.14
C GLU A 169 -9.80 -34.23 -1.93
N GLN A 170 -10.90 -33.82 -2.58
CA GLN A 170 -11.01 -32.54 -3.25
C GLN A 170 -10.88 -31.35 -2.29
N ALA A 171 -11.57 -31.41 -1.13
CA ALA A 171 -11.49 -30.37 -0.12
C ALA A 171 -10.07 -30.24 0.46
N ILE A 172 -9.36 -31.35 0.67
CA ILE A 172 -7.97 -31.38 1.13
C ILE A 172 -7.08 -30.67 0.09
N ALA A 173 -7.20 -31.03 -1.19
CA ALA A 173 -6.40 -30.43 -2.26
C ALA A 173 -6.66 -28.91 -2.36
N ALA A 174 -7.92 -28.49 -2.25
CA ALA A 174 -8.27 -27.07 -2.25
C ALA A 174 -7.65 -26.34 -1.04
N GLN A 175 -7.68 -26.95 0.14
CA GLN A 175 -7.10 -26.38 1.36
C GLN A 175 -5.57 -26.28 1.30
N GLU A 176 -4.89 -27.26 0.71
CA GLU A 176 -3.45 -27.24 0.46
C GLU A 176 -3.05 -26.12 -0.49
N ASN A 177 -3.86 -25.90 -1.55
CA ASN A 177 -3.66 -24.81 -2.49
C ASN A 177 -3.84 -23.43 -1.81
N LEU A 178 -4.85 -23.29 -0.96
CA LEU A 178 -5.07 -22.08 -0.17
C LEU A 178 -3.86 -21.77 0.73
N ILE A 179 -3.37 -22.77 1.45
CA ILE A 179 -2.18 -22.62 2.31
C ILE A 179 -0.96 -22.25 1.46
N SER A 180 -0.77 -22.86 0.30
CA SER A 180 0.33 -22.55 -0.61
C SER A 180 0.25 -21.11 -1.09
N LEU A 181 -0.94 -20.60 -1.40
CA LEU A 181 -1.18 -19.21 -1.77
C LEU A 181 -0.82 -18.25 -0.62
N LEU A 182 -1.25 -18.55 0.61
CA LEU A 182 -0.90 -17.76 1.80
C LEU A 182 0.60 -17.73 2.06
N LEU A 183 1.31 -18.82 1.75
CA LEU A 183 2.77 -18.89 1.84
C LEU A 183 3.49 -18.18 0.68
N GLY A 184 2.76 -17.77 -0.36
CA GLY A 184 3.33 -17.16 -1.57
C GLY A 184 4.19 -18.13 -2.38
N ARG A 185 3.78 -19.38 -2.48
CA ARG A 185 4.46 -20.43 -3.26
C ARG A 185 3.49 -21.13 -4.21
N ASN A 186 4.04 -21.85 -5.19
CA ASN A 186 3.24 -22.66 -6.09
C ASN A 186 2.44 -23.72 -5.33
N PRO A 187 1.24 -24.10 -5.82
CA PRO A 187 0.43 -25.19 -5.25
C PRO A 187 1.23 -26.47 -5.08
N GLY A 188 1.04 -27.14 -3.95
CA GLY A 188 1.73 -28.38 -3.64
C GLY A 188 1.39 -28.91 -2.25
N PRO A 189 1.82 -30.13 -1.94
CA PRO A 189 1.49 -30.79 -0.67
C PRO A 189 2.02 -29.99 0.52
N ILE A 190 1.21 -29.97 1.57
CA ILE A 190 1.57 -29.34 2.85
C ILE A 190 2.04 -30.43 3.82
N PRO A 191 3.22 -30.29 4.44
CA PRO A 191 3.70 -31.23 5.44
C PRO A 191 2.71 -31.36 6.60
N ARG A 192 2.41 -32.61 7.00
CA ARG A 192 1.54 -32.93 8.15
C ARG A 192 2.40 -33.08 9.40
N GLY A 193 2.07 -32.26 10.42
CA GLY A 193 2.64 -32.40 11.76
C GLY A 193 1.75 -33.26 12.66
N LYS A 194 1.44 -32.75 13.85
CA LYS A 194 0.54 -33.40 14.82
C LYS A 194 -0.85 -33.62 14.24
N THR A 195 -1.54 -34.67 14.66
CA THR A 195 -2.97 -34.85 14.35
C THR A 195 -3.83 -33.84 15.06
N ILE A 196 -5.07 -33.65 14.59
CA ILE A 196 -5.98 -32.68 15.22
C ILE A 196 -6.23 -33.00 16.70
N ASP A 197 -6.28 -34.27 17.05
CA ASP A 197 -6.50 -34.75 18.42
C ASP A 197 -5.30 -34.43 19.34
N GLN A 198 -4.13 -34.18 18.79
CA GLN A 198 -2.89 -33.81 19.52
C GLN A 198 -2.65 -32.32 19.59
N LEU A 199 -3.49 -31.49 18.95
CA LEU A 199 -3.41 -30.07 19.03
C LEU A 199 -4.05 -29.60 20.35
N LEU A 200 -3.26 -28.83 21.12
CA LEU A 200 -3.73 -28.25 22.37
C LEU A 200 -4.00 -26.76 22.14
N ALA A 201 -5.16 -26.29 22.60
CA ALA A 201 -5.42 -24.85 22.67
C ALA A 201 -4.49 -24.23 23.72
N PRO A 202 -3.81 -23.13 23.41
CA PRO A 202 -3.00 -22.42 24.41
C PRO A 202 -3.91 -21.87 25.52
N ALA A 203 -3.46 -21.98 26.77
CA ALA A 203 -4.16 -21.37 27.87
C ALA A 203 -4.04 -19.83 27.77
N ILE A 204 -5.19 -19.16 27.65
CA ILE A 204 -5.23 -17.70 27.66
C ILE A 204 -5.37 -17.25 29.12
N PRO A 205 -4.45 -16.45 29.66
CA PRO A 205 -4.56 -15.92 31.01
C PRO A 205 -5.82 -15.09 31.19
N ALA A 206 -6.51 -15.21 32.31
CA ALA A 206 -7.74 -14.48 32.60
C ALA A 206 -7.51 -12.98 32.72
N ASP A 207 -6.35 -12.57 33.24
CA ASP A 207 -5.97 -11.19 33.43
C ASP A 207 -4.99 -10.73 32.34
N LEU A 208 -5.51 -10.37 31.18
CA LEU A 208 -4.70 -9.75 30.12
C LEU A 208 -4.46 -8.28 30.49
N PRO A 209 -3.19 -7.84 30.67
CA PRO A 209 -2.91 -6.46 31.04
C PRO A 209 -3.30 -5.49 29.92
N SER A 210 -3.80 -4.31 30.29
CA SER A 210 -4.16 -3.23 29.33
C SER A 210 -2.99 -2.80 28.44
N THR A 211 -1.75 -3.07 28.87
CA THR A 211 -0.53 -2.85 28.05
C THR A 211 -0.52 -3.63 26.71
N LEU A 212 -1.38 -4.63 26.54
CA LEU A 212 -1.57 -5.29 25.25
C LEU A 212 -2.19 -4.35 24.21
N LEU A 213 -3.01 -3.38 24.62
CA LEU A 213 -3.55 -2.36 23.71
C LEU A 213 -2.43 -1.54 23.07
N GLU A 214 -1.37 -1.22 23.85
CA GLU A 214 -0.21 -0.49 23.36
C GLU A 214 0.65 -1.28 22.36
N ARG A 215 0.42 -2.58 22.25
CA ARG A 215 1.13 -3.47 21.29
C ARG A 215 0.31 -3.82 20.08
N ARG A 216 -0.96 -3.44 20.04
CA ARG A 216 -1.84 -3.73 18.91
C ARG A 216 -1.50 -2.85 17.72
N PRO A 217 -1.16 -3.45 16.55
CA PRO A 217 -0.78 -2.66 15.38
C PRO A 217 -1.90 -1.75 14.85
N ASP A 218 -3.16 -2.19 14.95
CA ASP A 218 -4.33 -1.41 14.52
C ASP A 218 -4.57 -0.17 15.40
N VAL A 219 -4.34 -0.29 16.71
CA VAL A 219 -4.43 0.85 17.64
C VAL A 219 -3.29 1.83 17.37
N LEU A 220 -2.04 1.33 17.30
CA LEU A 220 -0.87 2.15 17.00
C LEU A 220 -0.98 2.85 15.64
N GLN A 221 -1.54 2.18 14.62
CA GLN A 221 -1.83 2.80 13.34
C GLN A 221 -2.86 3.93 13.48
N ALA A 222 -3.97 3.67 14.21
CA ALA A 222 -5.04 4.64 14.39
C ALA A 222 -4.56 5.89 15.16
N GLU A 223 -3.67 5.74 16.13
CA GLU A 223 -3.08 6.85 16.89
C GLU A 223 -2.26 7.80 16.02
N GLN A 224 -1.72 7.35 14.89
CA GLN A 224 -0.99 8.23 13.99
C GLN A 224 -1.90 9.14 13.16
N ASN A 225 -3.18 8.80 13.00
CA ASN A 225 -4.12 9.62 12.24
C ASN A 225 -4.37 11.00 12.89
N PRO A 226 -4.67 11.11 14.19
CA PRO A 226 -4.75 12.41 14.87
C PRO A 226 -3.43 13.19 14.84
N VAL A 227 -2.29 12.52 14.92
CA VAL A 227 -0.96 13.17 14.84
C VAL A 227 -0.80 13.82 13.46
N ALA A 228 -1.09 13.07 12.39
CA ALA A 228 -1.04 13.59 11.03
C ALA A 228 -2.05 14.74 10.82
N ALA A 229 -3.28 14.58 11.32
CA ALA A 229 -4.33 15.60 11.21
C ALA A 229 -3.93 16.90 11.94
N ASN A 230 -3.44 16.82 13.17
CA ASN A 230 -2.98 17.97 13.93
C ASN A 230 -1.81 18.70 13.25
N ALA A 231 -0.87 17.94 12.67
CA ALA A 231 0.22 18.51 11.91
C ALA A 231 -0.28 19.23 10.64
N ASN A 232 -1.27 18.66 9.94
CA ASN A 232 -1.90 19.29 8.77
C ASN A 232 -2.65 20.57 9.16
N VAL A 233 -3.40 20.59 10.27
CA VAL A 233 -4.05 21.81 10.79
C VAL A 233 -3.00 22.86 11.09
N ALA A 234 -1.89 22.51 11.72
CA ALA A 234 -0.80 23.44 11.98
C ALA A 234 -0.17 23.98 10.67
N ALA A 235 -0.03 23.14 9.64
CA ALA A 235 0.44 23.54 8.31
C ALA A 235 -0.57 24.47 7.60
N ALA A 236 -1.89 24.20 7.76
CA ALA A 236 -2.96 24.99 7.18
C ALA A 236 -3.06 26.42 7.79
N ARG A 237 -2.51 26.64 8.99
CA ARG A 237 -2.40 27.97 9.61
C ARG A 237 -1.24 28.79 9.11
N ALA A 238 -0.23 28.18 8.52
CA ALA A 238 0.94 28.90 8.02
C ALA A 238 0.60 30.00 6.97
N PRO A 239 -0.38 29.84 6.06
CA PRO A 239 -0.79 30.89 5.12
C PRO A 239 -1.35 32.19 5.73
N TYR A 240 -1.62 32.25 7.05
CA TYR A 240 -1.91 33.52 7.72
C TYR A 240 -0.68 34.42 7.81
N TYR A 241 0.50 33.88 7.67
CA TYR A 241 1.77 34.56 7.75
C TYR A 241 2.35 34.81 6.36
N PRO A 242 3.19 35.85 6.18
CA PRO A 242 3.79 36.12 4.89
C PRO A 242 4.78 35.00 4.48
N ASN A 243 4.75 34.67 3.18
CA ASN A 243 5.75 33.80 2.56
C ASN A 243 6.97 34.67 2.18
N ILE A 244 8.15 34.16 2.51
CA ILE A 244 9.44 34.74 2.13
C ILE A 244 10.12 33.79 1.16
N SER A 245 10.40 34.27 -0.05
CA SER A 245 11.11 33.49 -1.05
C SER A 245 12.36 34.20 -1.54
N LEU A 246 13.40 33.44 -1.81
CA LEU A 246 14.63 33.88 -2.44
C LEU A 246 14.69 33.27 -3.84
N THR A 247 15.06 34.08 -4.81
CA THR A 247 15.21 33.66 -6.21
C THR A 247 16.55 34.11 -6.75
N GLY A 248 17.19 33.24 -7.50
CA GLY A 248 18.44 33.56 -8.23
C GLY A 248 18.32 33.04 -9.66
N LEU A 249 18.84 33.76 -10.61
CA LEU A 249 18.93 33.38 -12.00
C LEU A 249 20.29 33.77 -12.52
N LEU A 250 20.97 32.83 -13.16
CA LEU A 250 22.22 33.06 -13.87
C LEU A 250 22.09 32.45 -15.25
N GLY A 251 22.41 33.22 -16.30
CA GLY A 251 22.24 32.68 -17.64
C GLY A 251 22.83 33.56 -18.72
N THR A 252 22.39 33.31 -19.93
CA THR A 252 22.75 34.05 -21.12
C THR A 252 21.48 34.37 -21.91
N VAL A 253 21.43 35.56 -22.49
CA VAL A 253 20.30 36.03 -23.31
C VAL A 253 20.86 36.72 -24.54
N SER A 254 20.39 36.38 -25.74
CA SER A 254 20.80 36.97 -26.99
C SER A 254 19.68 36.99 -28.02
N THR A 255 19.75 37.95 -28.95
CA THR A 255 18.86 38.02 -30.12
C THR A 255 19.34 37.13 -31.29
N THR A 256 20.59 36.69 -31.26
CA THR A 256 21.18 35.78 -32.23
C THR A 256 21.73 34.56 -31.51
N PHE A 257 21.61 33.40 -32.14
CA PHE A 257 22.07 32.15 -31.54
C PHE A 257 23.60 32.08 -31.39
N SER A 258 24.33 32.69 -32.38
CA SER A 258 25.80 32.75 -32.36
C SER A 258 26.37 33.48 -31.15
N ASP A 259 25.61 34.45 -30.65
CA ASP A 259 26.04 35.35 -29.57
C ASP A 259 25.51 34.94 -28.20
N LEU A 260 24.90 33.75 -28.11
CA LEU A 260 24.31 33.28 -26.87
C LEU A 260 25.35 33.00 -25.77
N PHE A 261 26.55 32.49 -26.13
CA PHE A 261 27.59 32.09 -25.17
C PHE A 261 28.73 33.12 -24.94
N PRO A 262 29.01 34.08 -25.80
CA PRO A 262 30.01 35.12 -25.55
C PRO A 262 29.69 35.96 -24.30
N GLY A 263 30.74 36.53 -23.69
CA GLY A 263 30.65 37.28 -22.43
C GLY A 263 29.54 38.36 -22.32
N PRO A 264 29.27 39.13 -23.40
CA PRO A 264 28.23 40.19 -23.37
C PRO A 264 26.81 39.70 -23.18
N SER A 265 26.51 38.42 -23.48
CA SER A 265 25.18 37.83 -23.31
C SER A 265 24.85 37.40 -21.87
N ARG A 266 25.84 37.42 -20.96
CA ARG A 266 25.67 36.98 -19.57
C ARG A 266 24.69 37.90 -18.84
N ALA A 267 23.71 37.28 -18.17
CA ALA A 267 22.72 37.97 -17.36
C ALA A 267 22.55 37.26 -16.02
N TRP A 268 22.35 38.00 -14.97
CA TRP A 268 22.02 37.41 -13.66
C TRP A 268 20.96 38.25 -12.94
N ARG A 269 20.20 37.63 -12.11
CA ARG A 269 19.21 38.26 -11.24
C ARG A 269 19.22 37.59 -9.90
N ALA A 270 19.25 38.36 -8.81
CA ALA A 270 19.03 37.84 -7.46
C ALA A 270 17.98 38.72 -6.79
N GLY A 271 17.06 38.11 -6.05
CA GLY A 271 16.00 38.87 -5.40
C GLY A 271 15.37 38.09 -4.27
N GLY A 272 14.74 38.80 -3.36
CA GLY A 272 13.89 38.25 -2.33
C GLY A 272 12.50 38.87 -2.44
N SER A 273 11.47 38.10 -2.16
CA SER A 273 10.10 38.60 -2.10
C SER A 273 9.42 38.18 -0.81
N ILE A 274 8.57 39.08 -0.30
CA ILE A 274 7.69 38.82 0.84
C ILE A 274 6.28 39.08 0.34
N ALA A 275 5.43 38.04 0.45
CA ALA A 275 4.03 38.09 0.02
C ALA A 275 3.15 37.43 1.06
N GLY A 276 2.03 38.04 1.38
CA GLY A 276 1.05 37.51 2.32
C GLY A 276 -0.33 38.10 2.10
N PRO A 277 -1.39 37.44 2.57
CA PRO A 277 -2.75 37.94 2.46
C PRO A 277 -2.98 39.10 3.42
N ILE A 278 -3.67 40.15 2.95
CA ILE A 278 -4.18 41.24 3.81
C ILE A 278 -5.59 40.86 4.28
N PHE A 279 -6.44 40.42 3.38
CA PHE A 279 -7.82 39.98 3.65
C PHE A 279 -8.13 38.64 2.95
N PRO A 280 -7.98 37.52 3.64
CA PRO A 280 -8.20 36.18 3.02
C PRO A 280 -9.68 35.77 2.91
N PHE A 281 -10.64 36.60 3.34
CA PHE A 281 -12.09 36.39 3.24
C PHE A 281 -12.56 34.99 3.62
N GLY A 282 -11.97 34.39 4.63
CA GLY A 282 -12.32 33.06 5.11
C GLY A 282 -11.62 31.89 4.40
N ALA A 283 -10.81 32.12 3.36
CA ALA A 283 -10.11 31.06 2.64
C ALA A 283 -9.21 30.20 3.55
N VAL A 284 -8.51 30.83 4.49
CA VAL A 284 -7.65 30.12 5.44
C VAL A 284 -8.50 29.42 6.53
N ARG A 285 -9.60 30.06 6.97
CA ARG A 285 -10.53 29.42 7.94
C ARG A 285 -11.16 28.14 7.39
N GLY A 286 -11.49 28.10 6.09
CA GLY A 286 -12.02 26.90 5.45
C GLY A 286 -11.00 25.75 5.34
N GLN A 287 -9.71 26.05 5.33
CA GLN A 287 -8.63 25.06 5.33
C GLN A 287 -8.26 24.58 6.75
N ASP A 288 -8.56 25.39 7.77
CA ASP A 288 -8.27 25.13 9.18
C ASP A 288 -9.45 24.43 9.90
N ALA A 289 -10.62 24.36 9.25
CA ALA A 289 -11.77 23.63 9.77
C ALA A 289 -11.55 22.12 9.61
N PRO A 290 -11.79 21.32 10.69
CA PRO A 290 -11.61 19.87 10.68
C PRO A 290 -12.58 19.14 9.76
#